data_0c31838a7f9f371247b9aaba51429820
#
_entry.id   0c31838a7f9f371247b9aaba51429820
#
_cell.length_a   1.000
_cell.length_b   1.000
_cell.length_c   1.000
_cell.angle_alpha   90.00
_cell.angle_beta   90.00
_cell.angle_gamma   90.00
#
_symmetry.space_group_name_H-M   'P 1'
#
loop_
_entity.id
_entity.type
_entity.pdbx_description
1 polymer ?
#
loop_
_entity_poly.entity_id
_entity_poly.type
_entity_poly.pdbx_seq_one_letter_code
_entity_poly.pdbx_strand_id
1 'polypeptide(L)'
;MKAVILAAGKGTRLRPLTDDKPKVLVEVDDKPLIEYAFDSLIDIGVSEFVVVVGYKKEQIMERYDDAYEGIPITYAHQREQLGLAHALLTAEPYVDDDFMLMLGDNVFQANLGDVVNRQAEERADAAFLVEEVPWEEASRYGVCDTNEYGEITRVVEKPEDPPSNLVMTGFYTFTPAIFHACHLVQPSDRGEYELPDAIDLLIQSGRTIDAIRMDGWRIDVGFPEDREEAERRLTGDAVDADAGTTE
;
A
#
# COMPACT_ATOMS: atom_id res chain seq x y z
N MET A 1 3.09 12.71 -11.78
CA MET A 1 1.91 12.16 -11.09
C MET A 1 2.06 12.38 -9.60
N LYS A 2 1.01 12.73 -8.86
CA LYS A 2 1.04 12.81 -7.38
C LYS A 2 1.03 11.41 -6.76
N ALA A 3 1.54 11.29 -5.53
CA ALA A 3 1.43 10.06 -4.76
C ALA A 3 0.76 10.30 -3.40
N VAL A 4 -0.27 9.52 -3.10
CA VAL A 4 -0.89 9.47 -1.78
C VAL A 4 -0.20 8.39 -0.95
N ILE A 5 0.26 8.74 0.25
CA ILE A 5 0.89 7.79 1.18
C ILE A 5 0.02 7.68 2.43
N LEU A 6 -0.48 6.48 2.73
CA LEU A 6 -1.27 6.25 3.93
C LEU A 6 -0.33 5.99 5.13
N ALA A 7 -0.25 6.96 6.03
CA ALA A 7 0.66 7.00 7.17
C ALA A 7 -0.04 7.27 8.53
N ALA A 8 -1.38 7.07 8.60
CA ALA A 8 -2.18 7.42 9.78
C ALA A 8 -2.23 6.35 10.88
N GLY A 9 -1.66 5.16 10.63
CA GLY A 9 -1.78 3.97 11.48
C GLY A 9 -1.06 4.07 12.82
N LYS A 10 -1.64 3.47 13.88
CA LYS A 10 -1.07 3.42 15.23
C LYS A 10 0.05 2.38 15.40
N GLY A 11 0.05 1.31 14.59
CA GLY A 11 1.03 0.24 14.69
C GLY A 11 1.00 -0.54 16.01
N THR A 12 -0.17 -0.81 16.56
CA THR A 12 -0.31 -1.44 17.89
C THR A 12 0.36 -2.81 18.02
N ARG A 13 0.51 -3.54 16.92
CA ARG A 13 1.18 -4.85 16.86
C ARG A 13 2.70 -4.75 16.90
N LEU A 14 3.26 -3.58 16.58
CA LEU A 14 4.71 -3.29 16.64
C LEU A 14 5.17 -2.77 18.01
N ARG A 15 4.28 -2.70 19.03
CA ARG A 15 4.70 -2.30 20.37
C ARG A 15 5.77 -3.24 20.93
N PRO A 16 6.78 -2.69 21.65
CA PRO A 16 6.86 -1.30 22.18
C PRO A 16 7.43 -0.25 21.21
N LEU A 17 7.83 -0.61 19.99
CA LEU A 17 8.48 0.30 19.03
C LEU A 17 7.60 1.52 18.66
N THR A 18 6.28 1.38 18.77
CA THR A 18 5.28 2.39 18.43
C THR A 18 4.64 3.08 19.62
N ASP A 19 5.15 2.86 20.84
CA ASP A 19 4.61 3.52 22.03
C ASP A 19 4.81 5.05 21.97
N ASP A 20 5.97 5.48 21.47
CA ASP A 20 6.37 6.89 21.42
C ASP A 20 6.38 7.51 20.02
N LYS A 21 6.20 6.73 18.97
CA LYS A 21 6.23 7.20 17.57
C LYS A 21 5.13 6.56 16.71
N PRO A 22 4.71 7.20 15.60
CA PRO A 22 3.81 6.57 14.63
C PRO A 22 4.52 5.40 13.92
N LYS A 23 3.75 4.40 13.45
CA LYS A 23 4.27 3.19 12.80
C LYS A 23 5.30 3.51 11.71
N VAL A 24 4.99 4.47 10.86
CA VAL A 24 5.81 4.81 9.69
C VAL A 24 7.14 5.49 10.03
N LEU A 25 7.36 5.90 11.29
CA LEU A 25 8.65 6.38 11.80
C LEU A 25 9.45 5.29 12.54
N VAL A 26 8.98 4.04 12.55
CA VAL A 26 9.81 2.89 12.97
C VAL A 26 10.92 2.70 11.95
N GLU A 27 12.14 2.52 12.43
CA GLU A 27 13.32 2.38 11.59
C GLU A 27 13.58 0.92 11.23
N VAL A 28 13.92 0.71 9.97
CA VAL A 28 14.47 -0.52 9.41
C VAL A 28 15.83 -0.13 8.81
N ASP A 29 16.91 -0.77 9.21
CA ASP A 29 18.28 -0.42 8.78
C ASP A 29 18.54 1.10 8.93
N ASP A 30 18.32 1.64 10.14
CA ASP A 30 18.50 3.04 10.52
C ASP A 30 17.70 4.07 9.69
N LYS A 31 16.72 3.63 8.87
CA LYS A 31 15.89 4.46 8.01
C LYS A 31 14.40 4.29 8.33
N PRO A 32 13.62 5.37 8.58
CA PRO A 32 12.18 5.29 8.81
C PRO A 32 11.43 4.63 7.66
N LEU A 33 10.41 3.81 7.98
CA LEU A 33 9.60 3.11 6.99
C LEU A 33 9.05 4.01 5.90
N ILE A 34 8.57 5.20 6.25
CA ILE A 34 8.00 6.13 5.26
C ILE A 34 9.03 6.60 4.23
N GLU A 35 10.32 6.63 4.59
CA GLU A 35 11.38 7.05 3.66
C GLU A 35 11.63 6.02 2.57
N TYR A 36 11.38 4.71 2.84
CA TYR A 36 11.38 3.70 1.78
C TYR A 36 10.25 3.93 0.77
N ALA A 37 9.07 4.34 1.25
CA ALA A 37 7.97 4.70 0.37
C ALA A 37 8.29 5.98 -0.44
N PHE A 38 8.85 7.01 0.18
CA PHE A 38 9.26 8.22 -0.51
C PHE A 38 10.27 7.93 -1.62
N ASP A 39 11.36 7.21 -1.30
CA ASP A 39 12.42 6.92 -2.26
C ASP A 39 11.90 6.09 -3.44
N SER A 40 11.12 5.03 -3.16
CA SER A 40 10.52 4.21 -4.22
C SER A 40 9.63 5.02 -5.17
N LEU A 41 8.90 6.01 -4.64
CA LEU A 41 8.05 6.90 -5.43
C LEU A 41 8.86 7.97 -6.20
N ILE A 42 9.99 8.43 -5.64
CA ILE A 42 10.92 9.33 -6.33
C ILE A 42 11.51 8.62 -7.56
N ASP A 43 11.92 7.36 -7.40
CA ASP A 43 12.53 6.56 -8.48
C ASP A 43 11.60 6.39 -9.68
N ILE A 44 10.28 6.44 -9.48
CA ILE A 44 9.27 6.36 -10.54
C ILE A 44 8.65 7.71 -10.93
N GLY A 45 9.25 8.83 -10.49
CA GLY A 45 8.96 10.17 -10.98
C GLY A 45 7.74 10.85 -10.34
N VAL A 46 7.53 10.67 -9.03
CA VAL A 46 6.53 11.43 -8.29
C VAL A 46 6.76 12.94 -8.39
N SER A 47 5.69 13.72 -8.48
CA SER A 47 5.77 15.19 -8.56
C SER A 47 5.40 15.90 -7.25
N GLU A 48 4.62 15.24 -6.38
CA GLU A 48 4.15 15.77 -5.10
C GLU A 48 3.68 14.59 -4.23
N PHE A 49 3.95 14.65 -2.94
CA PHE A 49 3.41 13.72 -1.96
C PHE A 49 2.17 14.30 -1.27
N VAL A 50 1.12 13.49 -1.14
CA VAL A 50 -0.01 13.74 -0.25
C VAL A 50 0.05 12.72 0.88
N VAL A 51 0.57 13.11 2.04
CA VAL A 51 0.76 12.19 3.17
C VAL A 51 -0.44 12.23 4.09
N VAL A 52 -1.17 11.12 4.17
CA VAL A 52 -2.30 10.97 5.10
C VAL A 52 -1.76 10.63 6.48
N VAL A 53 -1.86 11.57 7.40
CA VAL A 53 -1.35 11.47 8.77
C VAL A 53 -2.47 11.36 9.79
N GLY A 54 -2.20 10.73 10.92
CA GLY A 54 -3.21 10.55 11.98
C GLY A 54 -2.57 10.50 13.36
N TYR A 55 -2.31 9.31 13.89
CA TYR A 55 -1.70 9.12 15.19
C TYR A 55 -0.31 9.77 15.26
N LYS A 56 -0.10 10.65 16.28
CA LYS A 56 1.16 11.39 16.49
C LYS A 56 1.69 12.10 15.24
N LYS A 57 0.80 12.65 14.45
CA LYS A 57 1.10 13.31 13.16
C LYS A 57 2.17 14.39 13.26
N GLU A 58 2.24 15.07 14.41
CA GLU A 58 3.19 16.15 14.66
C GLU A 58 4.64 15.68 14.44
N GLN A 59 4.96 14.45 14.82
CA GLN A 59 6.31 13.91 14.65
C GLN A 59 6.68 13.70 13.18
N ILE A 60 5.71 13.32 12.32
CA ILE A 60 5.94 13.20 10.87
C ILE A 60 6.13 14.60 10.27
N MET A 61 5.24 15.53 10.62
CA MET A 61 5.27 16.90 10.10
C MET A 61 6.53 17.67 10.55
N GLU A 62 6.98 17.50 11.81
CA GLU A 62 8.20 18.12 12.32
C GLU A 62 9.47 17.54 11.65
N ARG A 63 9.46 16.25 11.27
CA ARG A 63 10.60 15.60 10.65
C ARG A 63 10.82 16.01 9.20
N TYR A 64 9.72 16.13 8.42
CA TYR A 64 9.81 16.31 6.96
C TYR A 64 9.37 17.72 6.50
N ASP A 65 8.77 18.52 7.40
CA ASP A 65 8.27 19.84 7.10
C ASP A 65 7.38 19.84 5.84
N ASP A 66 7.70 20.61 4.81
CA ASP A 66 6.91 20.75 3.58
C ASP A 66 7.51 20.04 2.36
N ALA A 67 8.63 19.29 2.52
CA ALA A 67 9.27 18.59 1.40
C ALA A 67 10.16 17.42 1.87
N TYR A 68 10.34 16.43 0.98
CA TYR A 68 11.36 15.38 1.10
C TYR A 68 12.16 15.31 -0.21
N GLU A 69 13.49 15.39 -0.13
CA GLU A 69 14.41 15.40 -1.29
C GLU A 69 13.98 16.38 -2.39
N GLY A 70 13.41 17.53 -2.00
CA GLY A 70 12.93 18.57 -2.91
C GLY A 70 11.56 18.32 -3.52
N ILE A 71 10.91 17.19 -3.22
CA ILE A 71 9.53 16.92 -3.63
C ILE A 71 8.58 17.48 -2.56
N PRO A 72 7.61 18.34 -2.93
CA PRO A 72 6.68 18.92 -1.98
C PRO A 72 5.81 17.89 -1.26
N ILE A 73 5.50 18.16 0.02
CA ILE A 73 4.58 17.34 0.83
C ILE A 73 3.36 18.18 1.22
N THR A 74 2.18 17.65 0.90
CA THR A 74 0.91 18.13 1.44
C THR A 74 0.40 17.12 2.47
N TYR A 75 -0.05 17.59 3.64
CA TYR A 75 -0.56 16.69 4.70
C TYR A 75 -2.08 16.69 4.73
N ALA A 76 -2.67 15.49 4.61
CA ALA A 76 -4.09 15.23 4.83
C ALA A 76 -4.28 14.58 6.21
N HIS A 77 -5.26 15.03 7.00
CA HIS A 77 -5.42 14.57 8.38
C HIS A 77 -6.60 13.60 8.54
N GLN A 78 -6.30 12.32 8.73
CA GLN A 78 -7.29 11.33 9.17
C GLN A 78 -7.48 11.43 10.69
N ARG A 79 -8.58 12.04 11.14
CA ARG A 79 -8.84 12.27 12.57
C ARG A 79 -9.19 11.00 13.32
N GLU A 80 -9.93 10.12 12.68
CA GLU A 80 -10.37 8.83 13.22
C GLU A 80 -9.88 7.71 12.28
N GLN A 81 -9.22 6.70 12.83
CA GLN A 81 -8.68 5.57 12.05
C GLN A 81 -9.84 4.59 11.77
N LEU A 82 -10.61 4.85 10.73
CA LEU A 82 -11.80 4.09 10.32
C LEU A 82 -11.54 3.20 9.09
N GLY A 83 -10.30 2.86 8.79
CA GLY A 83 -9.92 2.00 7.67
C GLY A 83 -9.25 2.74 6.51
N LEU A 84 -8.78 1.97 5.51
CA LEU A 84 -7.96 2.49 4.41
C LEU A 84 -8.75 3.33 3.41
N ALA A 85 -10.01 2.95 3.08
CA ALA A 85 -10.85 3.77 2.21
C ALA A 85 -11.16 5.12 2.85
N HIS A 86 -11.44 5.16 4.16
CA HIS A 86 -11.62 6.41 4.90
C HIS A 86 -10.33 7.25 4.93
N ALA A 87 -9.15 6.62 5.07
CA ALA A 87 -7.88 7.32 4.99
C ALA A 87 -7.68 7.96 3.61
N LEU A 88 -7.95 7.20 2.54
CA LEU A 88 -7.83 7.68 1.17
C LEU A 88 -8.77 8.88 0.89
N LEU A 89 -10.01 8.87 1.38
CA LEU A 89 -10.95 10.00 1.26
C LEU A 89 -10.41 11.30 1.85
N THR A 90 -9.54 11.26 2.86
CA THR A 90 -8.95 12.50 3.40
C THR A 90 -7.99 13.16 2.41
N ALA A 91 -7.48 12.42 1.44
CA ALA A 91 -6.60 12.94 0.38
C ALA A 91 -7.39 13.50 -0.83
N GLU A 92 -8.69 13.21 -0.98
CA GLU A 92 -9.52 13.63 -2.12
C GLU A 92 -9.39 15.14 -2.47
N PRO A 93 -9.38 16.09 -1.49
CA PRO A 93 -9.28 17.52 -1.82
C PRO A 93 -7.94 17.96 -2.45
N TYR A 94 -6.94 17.08 -2.43
CA TYR A 94 -5.57 17.36 -2.89
C TYR A 94 -5.21 16.60 -4.18
N VAL A 95 -6.14 15.79 -4.68
CA VAL A 95 -5.92 14.91 -5.86
C VAL A 95 -6.99 15.21 -6.91
N ASP A 96 -6.56 15.68 -8.07
CA ASP A 96 -7.40 16.15 -9.17
C ASP A 96 -7.20 15.37 -10.48
N ASP A 97 -6.23 14.44 -10.52
CA ASP A 97 -5.87 13.63 -11.68
C ASP A 97 -5.45 12.22 -11.23
N ASP A 98 -5.05 11.36 -12.16
CA ASP A 98 -4.50 10.04 -11.85
C ASP A 98 -3.35 10.14 -10.86
N PHE A 99 -3.31 9.20 -9.93
CA PHE A 99 -2.36 9.22 -8.83
C PHE A 99 -1.88 7.84 -8.40
N MET A 100 -0.74 7.80 -7.74
CA MET A 100 -0.22 6.61 -7.06
C MET A 100 -0.73 6.58 -5.62
N LEU A 101 -1.04 5.40 -5.11
CA LEU A 101 -1.33 5.15 -3.70
C LEU A 101 -0.33 4.13 -3.16
N MET A 102 0.32 4.45 -2.06
CA MET A 102 1.23 3.54 -1.35
C MET A 102 0.89 3.47 0.14
N LEU A 103 0.91 2.27 0.70
CA LEU A 103 0.86 2.08 2.14
C LEU A 103 2.25 2.38 2.72
N GLY A 104 2.34 3.34 3.64
CA GLY A 104 3.61 3.89 4.13
C GLY A 104 4.39 2.97 5.08
N ASP A 105 3.91 1.76 5.31
CA ASP A 105 4.49 0.73 6.17
C ASP A 105 5.06 -0.46 5.40
N ASN A 106 5.14 -0.36 4.08
CA ASN A 106 5.74 -1.37 3.22
C ASN A 106 7.15 -0.97 2.76
N VAL A 107 8.03 -1.94 2.76
CA VAL A 107 9.36 -1.85 2.12
C VAL A 107 9.32 -2.64 0.83
N PHE A 108 9.57 -1.98 -0.31
CA PHE A 108 9.59 -2.58 -1.63
C PHE A 108 11.00 -2.64 -2.21
N GLN A 109 11.33 -3.78 -2.82
CA GLN A 109 12.36 -3.89 -3.85
C GLN A 109 11.74 -4.56 -5.07
N ALA A 110 10.96 -3.79 -5.83
CA ALA A 110 10.20 -4.27 -6.98
C ALA A 110 10.08 -3.16 -8.03
N ASN A 111 9.79 -3.55 -9.27
CA ASN A 111 9.57 -2.58 -10.35
C ASN A 111 8.17 -1.96 -10.27
N LEU A 112 8.01 -0.92 -9.46
CA LEU A 112 6.75 -0.20 -9.32
C LEU A 112 6.36 0.59 -10.59
N GLY A 113 7.34 0.95 -11.41
CA GLY A 113 7.11 1.69 -12.65
C GLY A 113 6.20 0.95 -13.65
N ASP A 114 6.20 -0.39 -13.63
CA ASP A 114 5.34 -1.18 -14.52
C ASP A 114 3.85 -0.97 -14.24
N VAL A 115 3.47 -0.72 -12.97
CA VAL A 115 2.09 -0.42 -12.58
C VAL A 115 1.64 0.93 -13.16
N VAL A 116 2.50 1.95 -13.05
CA VAL A 116 2.24 3.29 -13.59
C VAL A 116 2.13 3.25 -15.12
N ASN A 117 3.04 2.54 -15.77
CA ASN A 117 3.06 2.41 -17.23
C ASN A 117 1.82 1.64 -17.72
N ARG A 118 1.43 0.56 -17.06
CA ARG A 118 0.26 -0.24 -17.41
C ARG A 118 -1.02 0.58 -17.41
N GLN A 119 -1.27 1.35 -16.35
CA GLN A 119 -2.45 2.21 -16.29
C GLN A 119 -2.48 3.22 -17.45
N ALA A 120 -1.34 3.84 -17.75
CA ALA A 120 -1.24 4.84 -18.81
C ALA A 120 -1.45 4.25 -20.22
N GLU A 121 -0.90 3.06 -20.50
CA GLU A 121 -0.96 2.39 -21.80
C GLU A 121 -2.36 1.83 -22.09
N GLU A 122 -2.94 1.11 -21.14
CA GLU A 122 -4.24 0.44 -21.31
C GLU A 122 -5.43 1.36 -20.96
N ARG A 123 -5.17 2.57 -20.41
CA ARG A 123 -6.18 3.49 -19.91
C ARG A 123 -7.11 2.83 -18.88
N ALA A 124 -6.53 1.94 -18.06
CA ALA A 124 -7.24 1.30 -16.98
C ALA A 124 -7.64 2.34 -15.90
N ASP A 125 -8.75 2.10 -15.22
CA ASP A 125 -9.20 2.94 -14.11
C ASP A 125 -8.31 2.78 -12.87
N ALA A 126 -7.63 1.62 -12.77
CA ALA A 126 -6.61 1.33 -11.76
C ALA A 126 -5.64 0.25 -12.24
N ALA A 127 -4.46 0.19 -11.64
CA ALA A 127 -3.54 -0.92 -11.78
C ALA A 127 -2.88 -1.21 -10.41
N PHE A 128 -2.64 -2.48 -10.10
CA PHE A 128 -2.10 -2.92 -8.82
C PHE A 128 -0.88 -3.80 -8.98
N LEU A 129 0.05 -3.63 -8.08
CA LEU A 129 1.08 -4.63 -7.87
C LEU A 129 0.50 -5.77 -7.02
N VAL A 130 0.63 -7.00 -7.49
CA VAL A 130 0.15 -8.21 -6.83
C VAL A 130 1.25 -9.25 -6.71
N GLU A 131 1.16 -10.10 -5.69
CA GLU A 131 2.09 -11.23 -5.50
C GLU A 131 1.34 -12.52 -5.17
N GLU A 132 1.93 -13.67 -5.48
CA GLU A 132 1.46 -14.97 -5.03
C GLU A 132 2.08 -15.29 -3.67
N VAL A 133 1.24 -15.63 -2.70
CA VAL A 133 1.65 -16.08 -1.37
C VAL A 133 1.28 -17.54 -1.15
N PRO A 134 1.86 -18.25 -0.16
CA PRO A 134 1.36 -19.54 0.27
C PRO A 134 -0.13 -19.48 0.60
N TRP A 135 -0.91 -20.49 0.18
CA TRP A 135 -2.37 -20.52 0.38
C TRP A 135 -2.80 -20.28 1.82
N GLU A 136 -2.06 -20.82 2.78
CA GLU A 136 -2.29 -20.65 4.21
C GLU A 136 -2.12 -19.22 4.72
N GLU A 137 -1.46 -18.36 3.95
CA GLU A 137 -1.23 -16.97 4.28
C GLU A 137 -2.23 -16.01 3.59
N ALA A 138 -2.87 -16.46 2.51
CA ALA A 138 -3.73 -15.60 1.68
C ALA A 138 -4.84 -14.90 2.48
N SER A 139 -5.44 -15.60 3.48
CA SER A 139 -6.47 -15.01 4.35
C SER A 139 -6.02 -13.84 5.23
N ARG A 140 -4.72 -13.51 5.22
CA ARG A 140 -4.17 -12.36 5.97
C ARG A 140 -4.23 -11.05 5.20
N TYR A 141 -4.49 -11.11 3.90
CA TYR A 141 -4.37 -10.01 2.94
C TYR A 141 -5.67 -9.74 2.20
N GLY A 142 -5.72 -8.63 1.47
CA GLY A 142 -6.69 -8.44 0.40
C GLY A 142 -6.34 -9.34 -0.77
N VAL A 143 -7.25 -10.27 -1.09
CA VAL A 143 -7.08 -11.29 -2.15
C VAL A 143 -7.82 -10.86 -3.39
N CYS A 144 -7.23 -11.10 -4.57
CA CYS A 144 -7.87 -10.80 -5.84
C CYS A 144 -7.89 -12.00 -6.80
N ASP A 145 -8.96 -12.06 -7.62
CA ASP A 145 -9.04 -12.96 -8.77
C ASP A 145 -8.76 -12.17 -10.04
N THR A 146 -8.17 -12.84 -11.05
CA THR A 146 -7.91 -12.26 -12.36
C THR A 146 -8.50 -13.13 -13.47
N ASN A 147 -8.86 -12.51 -14.60
CA ASN A 147 -9.19 -13.21 -15.82
C ASN A 147 -7.92 -13.59 -16.61
N GLU A 148 -8.11 -14.24 -17.77
CA GLU A 148 -7.02 -14.66 -18.66
C GLU A 148 -6.20 -13.50 -19.27
N TYR A 149 -6.71 -12.26 -19.19
CA TYR A 149 -6.04 -11.06 -19.69
C TYR A 149 -5.25 -10.32 -18.59
N GLY A 150 -5.33 -10.79 -17.34
CA GLY A 150 -4.69 -10.15 -16.18
C GLY A 150 -5.52 -9.01 -15.54
N GLU A 151 -6.77 -8.82 -15.98
CA GLU A 151 -7.69 -7.88 -15.34
C GLU A 151 -8.26 -8.48 -14.05
N ILE A 152 -8.34 -7.67 -13.00
CA ILE A 152 -8.92 -8.07 -11.72
C ILE A 152 -10.44 -8.13 -11.84
N THR A 153 -11.01 -9.28 -11.50
CA THR A 153 -12.45 -9.55 -11.59
C THR A 153 -13.17 -9.50 -10.24
N ARG A 154 -12.42 -9.61 -9.16
CA ARG A 154 -12.93 -9.61 -7.79
C ARG A 154 -11.82 -9.26 -6.80
N VAL A 155 -12.19 -8.57 -5.72
CA VAL A 155 -11.30 -8.32 -4.57
C VAL A 155 -12.07 -8.60 -3.28
N VAL A 156 -11.41 -9.25 -2.31
CA VAL A 156 -12.00 -9.56 -0.99
C VAL A 156 -10.97 -9.31 0.11
N GLU A 157 -11.34 -8.53 1.12
CA GLU A 157 -10.47 -8.27 2.27
C GLU A 157 -10.47 -9.46 3.23
N LYS A 158 -9.30 -10.03 3.47
CA LYS A 158 -9.04 -11.09 4.46
C LYS A 158 -10.11 -12.17 4.53
N PRO A 159 -10.41 -12.84 3.40
CA PRO A 159 -11.46 -13.86 3.36
C PRO A 159 -11.10 -15.07 4.24
N GLU A 160 -12.09 -15.65 4.91
CA GLU A 160 -11.90 -16.92 5.63
C GLU A 160 -11.57 -18.08 4.68
N ASP A 161 -12.17 -18.05 3.47
CA ASP A 161 -11.92 -19.00 2.37
C ASP A 161 -11.43 -18.22 1.15
N PRO A 162 -10.10 -18.07 0.98
CA PRO A 162 -9.54 -17.26 -0.10
C PRO A 162 -9.88 -17.85 -1.48
N PRO A 163 -10.40 -17.03 -2.42
CA PRO A 163 -10.73 -17.51 -3.76
C PRO A 163 -9.46 -17.78 -4.60
N SER A 164 -8.35 -17.18 -4.24
CA SER A 164 -7.02 -17.35 -4.86
C SER A 164 -5.92 -17.13 -3.83
N ASN A 165 -4.67 -17.31 -4.21
CA ASN A 165 -3.51 -16.93 -3.42
C ASN A 165 -2.79 -15.68 -3.97
N LEU A 166 -3.46 -14.94 -4.86
CA LEU A 166 -2.96 -13.68 -5.40
C LEU A 166 -3.41 -12.52 -4.50
N VAL A 167 -2.44 -11.82 -3.92
CA VAL A 167 -2.72 -10.77 -2.92
C VAL A 167 -2.25 -9.40 -3.39
N MET A 168 -2.95 -8.37 -2.93
CA MET A 168 -2.58 -6.98 -3.16
C MET A 168 -1.40 -6.58 -2.27
N THR A 169 -0.45 -5.85 -2.83
CA THR A 169 0.83 -5.56 -2.16
C THR A 169 0.87 -4.24 -1.40
N GLY A 170 -0.12 -3.36 -1.61
CA GLY A 170 -0.13 -2.02 -1.00
C GLY A 170 0.46 -0.92 -1.88
N PHE A 171 0.71 -1.20 -3.18
CA PHE A 171 1.01 -0.20 -4.20
C PHE A 171 0.00 -0.27 -5.34
N TYR A 172 -0.57 0.88 -5.69
CA TYR A 172 -1.67 1.03 -6.63
C TYR A 172 -1.51 2.30 -7.45
N THR A 173 -2.11 2.32 -8.63
CA THR A 173 -2.46 3.54 -9.34
C THR A 173 -3.97 3.61 -9.52
N PHE A 174 -4.53 4.80 -9.42
CA PHE A 174 -5.96 5.04 -9.55
C PHE A 174 -6.26 6.27 -10.38
N THR A 175 -7.39 6.25 -11.10
CA THR A 175 -8.09 7.47 -11.49
C THR A 175 -8.88 8.02 -10.29
N PRO A 176 -9.30 9.30 -10.28
CA PRO A 176 -10.15 9.86 -9.21
C PRO A 176 -11.49 9.15 -9.00
N ALA A 177 -11.88 8.24 -9.89
CA ALA A 177 -13.09 7.42 -9.73
C ALA A 177 -13.11 6.60 -8.42
N ILE A 178 -11.93 6.26 -7.88
CA ILE A 178 -11.82 5.52 -6.60
C ILE A 178 -12.46 6.29 -5.44
N PHE A 179 -12.40 7.62 -5.41
CA PHE A 179 -13.01 8.42 -4.35
C PHE A 179 -14.54 8.25 -4.32
N HIS A 180 -15.18 8.19 -5.50
CA HIS A 180 -16.62 7.92 -5.57
C HIS A 180 -16.97 6.54 -4.98
N ALA A 181 -16.16 5.53 -5.26
CA ALA A 181 -16.34 4.20 -4.67
C ALA A 181 -16.14 4.24 -3.15
N CYS A 182 -15.08 4.91 -2.66
CA CYS A 182 -14.82 5.06 -1.23
C CYS A 182 -15.98 5.73 -0.47
N HIS A 183 -16.69 6.70 -1.08
CA HIS A 183 -17.89 7.31 -0.48
C HIS A 183 -19.06 6.35 -0.33
N LEU A 184 -19.09 5.24 -1.08
CA LEU A 184 -20.19 4.25 -1.08
C LEU A 184 -19.90 3.05 -0.17
N VAL A 185 -18.64 2.81 0.19
CA VAL A 185 -18.23 1.71 1.07
C VAL A 185 -18.97 1.79 2.41
N GLN A 186 -19.43 0.64 2.89
CA GLN A 186 -19.99 0.50 4.24
C GLN A 186 -18.95 -0.13 5.16
N PRO A 187 -19.02 0.14 6.46
CA PRO A 187 -18.09 -0.50 7.42
C PRO A 187 -18.20 -2.02 7.35
N SER A 188 -17.07 -2.70 7.29
CA SER A 188 -16.97 -4.16 7.40
C SER A 188 -17.38 -4.65 8.80
N ASP A 189 -17.46 -5.97 9.01
CA ASP A 189 -17.68 -6.58 10.33
C ASP A 189 -16.61 -6.16 11.37
N ARG A 190 -15.45 -5.67 10.89
CA ARG A 190 -14.38 -5.10 11.74
C ARG A 190 -14.63 -3.63 12.10
N GLY A 191 -15.67 -3.00 11.55
CA GLY A 191 -15.98 -1.59 11.72
C GLY A 191 -15.07 -0.66 10.90
N GLU A 192 -14.39 -1.18 9.87
CA GLU A 192 -13.46 -0.42 9.02
C GLU A 192 -14.05 -0.24 7.62
N TYR A 193 -13.80 0.91 6.99
CA TYR A 193 -14.06 1.17 5.58
C TYR A 193 -12.88 0.63 4.77
N GLU A 194 -13.06 -0.53 4.16
CA GLU A 194 -12.00 -1.26 3.49
C GLU A 194 -11.71 -0.72 2.09
N LEU A 195 -10.44 -0.59 1.75
CA LEU A 195 -10.06 -0.22 0.39
C LEU A 195 -10.41 -1.32 -0.63
N PRO A 196 -10.24 -2.61 -0.33
CA PRO A 196 -10.71 -3.68 -1.21
C PRO A 196 -12.18 -3.59 -1.58
N ASP A 197 -13.05 -3.18 -0.66
CA ASP A 197 -14.48 -3.02 -0.95
C ASP A 197 -14.74 -1.85 -1.93
N ALA A 198 -13.98 -0.76 -1.82
CA ALA A 198 -14.05 0.34 -2.79
C ALA A 198 -13.60 -0.11 -4.19
N ILE A 199 -12.55 -0.93 -4.24
CA ILE A 199 -12.04 -1.50 -5.50
C ILE A 199 -13.07 -2.45 -6.11
N ASP A 200 -13.69 -3.31 -5.31
CA ASP A 200 -14.74 -4.23 -5.79
C ASP A 200 -15.95 -3.45 -6.35
N LEU A 201 -16.33 -2.32 -5.75
CA LEU A 201 -17.35 -1.43 -6.29
C LEU A 201 -16.96 -0.83 -7.66
N LEU A 202 -15.70 -0.49 -7.89
CA LEU A 202 -15.21 -0.08 -9.22
C LEU A 202 -15.39 -1.20 -10.24
N ILE A 203 -14.99 -2.43 -9.90
CA ILE A 203 -15.15 -3.62 -10.76
C ILE A 203 -16.62 -3.83 -11.09
N GLN A 204 -17.51 -3.81 -10.09
CA GLN A 204 -18.95 -3.97 -10.29
C GLN A 204 -19.58 -2.86 -11.14
N SER A 205 -18.98 -1.66 -11.16
CA SER A 205 -19.40 -0.55 -12.02
C SER A 205 -18.88 -0.66 -13.46
N GLY A 206 -18.16 -1.72 -13.81
CA GLY A 206 -17.61 -1.98 -15.14
C GLY A 206 -16.31 -1.24 -15.43
N ARG A 207 -15.56 -0.83 -14.39
CA ARG A 207 -14.23 -0.24 -14.51
C ARG A 207 -13.17 -1.32 -14.71
N THR A 208 -12.16 -1.01 -15.50
CA THR A 208 -11.05 -1.92 -15.78
C THR A 208 -9.93 -1.72 -14.77
N ILE A 209 -9.48 -2.81 -14.17
CA ILE A 209 -8.41 -2.83 -13.18
C ILE A 209 -7.40 -3.92 -13.56
N ASP A 210 -6.15 -3.54 -13.74
CA ASP A 210 -5.08 -4.44 -14.14
C ASP A 210 -4.25 -4.94 -12.95
N ALA A 211 -3.92 -6.23 -12.96
CA ALA A 211 -2.97 -6.84 -12.04
C ALA A 211 -1.58 -6.94 -12.69
N ILE A 212 -0.58 -6.37 -12.04
CA ILE A 212 0.83 -6.50 -12.41
C ILE A 212 1.50 -7.41 -11.38
N ARG A 213 2.03 -8.54 -11.84
CA ARG A 213 2.78 -9.44 -10.95
C ARG A 213 4.07 -8.79 -10.50
N MET A 214 4.32 -8.84 -9.21
CA MET A 214 5.53 -8.30 -8.61
C MET A 214 6.75 -9.10 -9.09
N ASP A 215 7.76 -8.38 -9.57
CA ASP A 215 9.11 -8.90 -9.75
C ASP A 215 9.99 -8.27 -8.67
N GLY A 216 10.50 -9.10 -7.76
CA GLY A 216 11.21 -8.65 -6.58
C GLY A 216 10.55 -9.12 -5.28
N TRP A 217 10.64 -8.27 -4.24
CA TRP A 217 10.06 -8.58 -2.95
C TRP A 217 9.47 -7.34 -2.26
N ARG A 218 8.56 -7.57 -1.34
CA ARG A 218 8.07 -6.58 -0.39
C ARG A 218 7.94 -7.17 1.01
N ILE A 219 7.93 -6.30 1.99
CA ILE A 219 7.56 -6.64 3.37
C ILE A 219 6.62 -5.58 3.91
N ASP A 220 5.43 -5.99 4.35
CA ASP A 220 4.53 -5.20 5.19
C ASP A 220 5.02 -5.32 6.64
N VAL A 221 5.63 -4.27 7.16
CA VAL A 221 6.18 -4.26 8.52
C VAL A 221 5.04 -4.11 9.53
N GLY A 222 4.32 -5.19 9.80
CA GLY A 222 3.20 -5.25 10.74
C GLY A 222 3.58 -5.73 12.13
N PHE A 223 4.64 -6.53 12.25
CA PHE A 223 5.15 -7.15 13.48
C PHE A 223 6.66 -6.91 13.62
N PRO A 224 7.25 -7.08 14.83
CA PRO A 224 8.69 -6.96 15.02
C PRO A 224 9.52 -7.90 14.12
N GLU A 225 9.01 -9.12 13.86
CA GLU A 225 9.66 -10.11 13.01
C GLU A 225 9.76 -9.66 11.56
N ASP A 226 8.73 -8.95 11.06
CA ASP A 226 8.74 -8.38 9.69
C ASP A 226 9.82 -7.32 9.55
N ARG A 227 10.05 -6.52 10.61
CA ARG A 227 11.12 -5.52 10.66
C ARG A 227 12.50 -6.19 10.53
N GLU A 228 12.74 -7.25 11.31
CA GLU A 228 14.01 -7.99 11.27
C GLU A 228 14.22 -8.66 9.91
N GLU A 229 13.15 -9.16 9.29
CA GLU A 229 13.21 -9.74 7.94
C GLU A 229 13.55 -8.66 6.89
N ALA A 230 12.93 -7.47 7.00
CA ALA A 230 13.23 -6.36 6.11
C ALA A 230 14.70 -5.94 6.22
N GLU A 231 15.25 -5.82 7.44
CA GLU A 231 16.67 -5.52 7.66
C GLU A 231 17.58 -6.57 7.01
N ARG A 232 17.29 -7.86 7.22
CA ARG A 232 18.08 -8.95 6.61
C ARG A 232 18.08 -8.89 5.08
N ARG A 233 16.95 -8.64 4.46
CA ARG A 233 16.86 -8.53 3.00
C ARG A 233 17.56 -7.31 2.44
N LEU A 234 17.49 -6.17 3.13
CA LEU A 234 18.16 -4.94 2.71
C LEU A 234 19.69 -5.05 2.81
N THR A 235 20.22 -5.70 3.86
CA THR A 235 21.66 -5.86 4.09
C THR A 235 22.30 -6.98 3.27
N GLY A 236 21.49 -7.80 2.58
CA GLY A 236 21.99 -8.95 1.83
C GLY A 236 22.32 -10.17 2.69
N ASP A 237 22.01 -10.16 3.99
CA ASP A 237 22.18 -11.28 4.92
C ASP A 237 21.06 -12.33 4.81
N ALA A 238 20.29 -12.30 3.72
CA ALA A 238 19.27 -13.30 3.44
C ALA A 238 19.95 -14.65 3.20
N VAL A 239 19.86 -15.54 4.18
CA VAL A 239 20.26 -16.94 4.04
C VAL A 239 19.34 -17.56 2.99
N ASP A 240 19.92 -18.12 1.93
CA ASP A 240 19.24 -18.96 0.96
C ASP A 240 18.44 -20.07 1.70
N ALA A 241 17.20 -19.80 2.01
CA ALA A 241 16.29 -20.77 2.63
C ALA A 241 15.63 -21.71 1.59
N ASP A 242 16.06 -21.65 0.32
CA ASP A 242 15.48 -22.42 -0.78
C ASP A 242 16.52 -23.24 -1.57
N ALA A 243 17.57 -23.71 -0.89
CA ALA A 243 18.51 -24.70 -1.46
C ALA A 243 18.51 -25.96 -0.62
N GLY A 244 17.44 -26.77 -0.73
CA GLY A 244 17.46 -28.06 -0.05
C GLY A 244 16.17 -28.86 -0.15
N THR A 245 15.88 -29.45 -1.31
CA THR A 245 15.55 -30.89 -1.39
C THR A 245 15.47 -31.33 -2.86
N THR A 246 16.61 -31.73 -3.40
CA THR A 246 16.66 -32.72 -4.47
C THR A 246 17.37 -33.94 -3.88
N GLU A 247 16.62 -34.95 -3.50
CA GLU A 247 16.98 -36.36 -3.59
C GLU A 247 15.70 -37.20 -3.72
#